data_9ea7c4a4f1879db7981c884aed48a8a5
#
_entry.id   9ea7c4a4f1879db7981c884aed48a8a5
#
_cell.length_a   1.000
_cell.length_b   1.000
_cell.length_c   1.000
_cell.angle_alpha   90.00
_cell.angle_beta   90.00
_cell.angle_gamma   90.00
#
_symmetry.space_group_name_H-M   'P 1'
#
loop_
_entity.id
_entity.type
_entity.pdbx_description
1 polymer ?
#
loop_
_entity_poly.entity_id
_entity_poly.type
_entity_poly.pdbx_seq_one_letter_code
_entity_poly.pdbx_strand_id
1 'polypeptide(L)'
;MKFLVLAFALAACTGHSSGSVDETIGAGCVKNSDCADQCYLGNDFPGGFCSRPCTTSADCPADAVCAQSGGGTCMFACPQFDCANLGVGWHCSDKDLLGGGKAQVCNGD
;
A
#
# COMPACT_ATOMS: atom_id res chain seq x y z
N MET A 1 -37.43 2.07 -25.38
CA MET A 1 -36.84 2.02 -25.08
C MET A 1 -36.03 1.96 -24.33
N LYS A 2 -36.03 1.76 -24.52
CA LYS A 2 -35.22 1.56 -24.08
C LYS A 2 -34.27 1.51 -23.39
N PHE A 3 -34.01 1.52 -23.50
CA PHE A 3 -33.10 1.41 -23.08
C PHE A 3 -32.25 1.45 -22.35
N LEU A 4 -32.31 1.30 -22.56
CA LEU A 4 -31.51 1.35 -22.20
C LEU A 4 -30.84 1.33 -21.36
N VAL A 5 -31.17 1.18 -21.46
CA VAL A 5 -30.51 1.21 -20.90
C VAL A 5 -29.60 1.03 -20.33
N LEU A 6 -29.64 0.98 -20.61
CA LEU A 6 -28.77 0.85 -20.29
C LEU A 6 -27.88 0.84 -19.73
N ALA A 7 -28.12 0.92 -19.86
CA ALA A 7 -27.18 0.93 -19.54
C ALA A 7 -26.53 0.98 -18.85
N PHE A 8 -26.75 1.03 -18.95
CA PHE A 8 -26.01 1.16 -18.32
C PHE A 8 -25.33 0.91 -17.64
N ALA A 9 -25.58 0.69 -17.75
CA ALA A 9 -24.82 0.45 -17.16
C ALA A 9 -23.99 0.34 -16.75
N LEU A 10 -23.92 0.50 -17.07
CA LEU A 10 -22.90 0.46 -16.82
C LEU A 10 -22.26 0.61 -16.11
N ALA A 11 -22.49 0.78 -16.22
CA ALA A 11 -21.69 1.11 -15.64
C ALA A 11 -21.24 0.87 -14.85
N ALA A 12 -21.18 0.68 -14.87
CA ALA A 12 -20.54 0.62 -14.18
C ALA A 12 -19.85 0.30 -13.66
N CYS A 13 -19.74 0.19 -13.88
CA CYS A 13 -18.92 0.10 -13.51
C CYS A 13 -18.31 0.18 -12.95
N THR A 14 -18.32 0.17 -13.25
CA THR A 14 -17.61 0.52 -12.72
C THR A 14 -17.15 0.48 -11.82
N GLY A 15 -17.37 0.38 -11.63
CA GLY A 15 -16.76 0.53 -10.45
C GLY A 15 -15.55 -0.14 -10.20
N HIS A 16 -15.06 -0.60 -10.50
CA HIS A 16 -13.92 -1.04 -10.21
C HIS A 16 -13.03 -0.33 -9.57
N SER A 17 -13.30 0.28 -9.58
CA SER A 17 -12.56 1.23 -8.85
C SER A 17 -12.14 0.77 -7.49
N SER A 18 -12.85 -0.11 -6.90
CA SER A 18 -12.46 -0.59 -5.58
C SER A 18 -11.12 -1.29 -5.60
N GLY A 19 -10.77 -1.90 -6.71
CA GLY A 19 -9.47 -2.55 -6.80
C GLY A 19 -8.33 -1.57 -6.81
N SER A 20 -8.58 -0.35 -7.21
CA SER A 20 -7.49 0.61 -7.32
C SER A 20 -6.90 0.99 -5.97
N VAL A 21 -7.65 0.85 -4.89
CA VAL A 21 -7.11 1.15 -3.57
C VAL A 21 -5.95 0.21 -3.24
N ASP A 22 -6.10 -1.04 -3.55
CA ASP A 22 -5.06 -2.02 -3.26
C ASP A 22 -3.83 -1.79 -4.11
N GLU A 23 -4.01 -1.19 -5.27
CA GLU A 23 -2.90 -0.95 -6.17
C GLU A 23 -2.09 0.26 -5.80
N THR A 24 -2.51 1.04 -4.81
CA THR A 24 -1.76 2.22 -4.41
C THR A 24 -0.53 1.87 -3.62
N ILE A 25 -0.43 0.68 -3.05
CA ILE A 25 0.77 0.26 -2.36
C ILE A 25 1.18 -1.13 -2.82
N GLY A 26 2.49 -1.35 -2.87
CA GLY A 26 3.05 -2.62 -3.32
C GLY A 26 4.48 -2.45 -3.75
N ALA A 27 5.19 -3.57 -3.90
CA ALA A 27 6.61 -3.57 -4.19
C ALA A 27 6.90 -3.37 -5.68
N GLY A 28 8.12 -2.95 -5.97
CA GLY A 28 8.62 -2.89 -7.34
C GLY A 28 8.46 -1.53 -8.00
N CYS A 29 9.36 -0.59 -7.68
CA CYS A 29 9.37 0.70 -8.36
C CYS A 29 10.78 1.26 -8.32
N VAL A 30 11.08 2.18 -9.23
CA VAL A 30 12.35 2.91 -9.22
C VAL A 30 12.14 4.40 -9.15
N LYS A 31 10.94 4.89 -9.45
CA LYS A 31 10.64 6.32 -9.43
C LYS A 31 9.17 6.53 -9.13
N ASN A 32 8.81 7.74 -8.74
CA ASN A 32 7.44 8.04 -8.34
C ASN A 32 6.41 7.77 -9.44
N SER A 33 6.78 7.97 -10.69
CA SER A 33 5.83 7.75 -11.77
C SER A 33 5.47 6.28 -11.97
N ASP A 34 6.23 5.37 -11.36
CA ASP A 34 5.88 3.94 -11.38
C ASP A 34 4.74 3.63 -10.42
N CYS A 35 4.36 4.56 -9.57
CA CYS A 35 3.41 4.35 -8.49
C CYS A 35 2.22 5.29 -8.63
N ALA A 36 1.11 4.94 -7.96
CA ALA A 36 -0.03 5.84 -7.92
C ALA A 36 0.29 7.10 -7.12
N ASP A 37 1.16 6.99 -6.12
CA ASP A 37 1.52 8.12 -5.28
C ASP A 37 3.03 8.30 -5.28
N GLN A 38 3.74 7.49 -4.54
CA GLN A 38 5.16 7.71 -4.29
C GLN A 38 5.93 6.39 -4.29
N CYS A 39 7.18 6.43 -4.77
CA CYS A 39 8.07 5.28 -4.71
C CYS A 39 9.08 5.50 -3.59
N TYR A 40 9.07 4.60 -2.60
CA TYR A 40 9.99 4.66 -1.49
C TYR A 40 11.17 3.74 -1.77
N LEU A 41 12.37 4.24 -1.54
CA LEU A 41 13.60 3.53 -1.80
C LEU A 41 14.40 3.45 -0.51
N GLY A 42 15.37 2.55 -0.46
CA GLY A 42 16.23 2.42 0.69
C GLY A 42 16.13 1.06 1.32
N ASN A 43 16.82 0.89 2.45
CA ASN A 43 16.94 -0.42 3.08
C ASN A 43 15.63 -0.99 3.59
N ASP A 44 14.72 -0.12 4.01
CA ASP A 44 13.42 -0.57 4.47
C ASP A 44 12.52 -1.04 3.33
N PHE A 45 12.87 -0.72 2.10
CA PHE A 45 12.02 -0.94 0.92
C PHE A 45 12.77 -1.66 -0.18
N PRO A 46 13.13 -2.95 0.02
CA PRO A 46 13.93 -3.66 -0.99
C PRO A 46 13.26 -3.68 -2.35
N GLY A 47 13.96 -3.21 -3.38
CA GLY A 47 13.42 -3.18 -4.73
C GLY A 47 12.44 -2.07 -5.00
N GLY A 48 12.26 -1.17 -4.03
CA GLY A 48 11.31 -0.06 -4.14
C GLY A 48 9.92 -0.45 -3.71
N PHE A 49 9.19 0.50 -3.16
CA PHE A 49 7.87 0.24 -2.61
C PHE A 49 6.95 1.41 -2.94
N CYS A 50 5.90 1.11 -3.68
CA CYS A 50 4.87 2.11 -3.96
C CYS A 50 4.00 2.27 -2.72
N SER A 51 3.92 3.49 -2.19
CA SER A 51 3.08 3.74 -1.03
C SER A 51 2.76 5.23 -0.98
N ARG A 52 2.32 5.68 0.16
CA ARG A 52 1.97 7.08 0.35
C ARG A 52 2.24 7.50 1.79
N PRO A 53 2.46 8.81 1.99
CA PRO A 53 2.66 9.30 3.35
C PRO A 53 1.38 9.20 4.17
N CYS A 54 1.55 9.13 5.47
CA CYS A 54 0.43 9.02 6.39
C CYS A 54 0.77 9.72 7.69
N THR A 55 -0.25 10.06 8.46
CA THR A 55 -0.07 10.53 9.83
C THR A 55 -0.64 9.55 10.83
N THR A 56 -1.65 8.78 10.43
CA THR A 56 -2.21 7.72 11.27
C THR A 56 -2.50 6.52 10.40
N SER A 57 -2.69 5.37 11.03
CA SER A 57 -3.02 4.16 10.29
C SER A 57 -4.36 4.24 9.60
N ALA A 58 -5.24 5.14 10.05
CA ALA A 58 -6.52 5.33 9.36
C ALA A 58 -6.34 5.91 7.95
N ASP A 59 -5.19 6.53 7.68
CA ASP A 59 -4.89 7.06 6.35
C ASP A 59 -4.48 5.96 5.37
N CYS A 60 -4.30 4.75 5.85
CA CYS A 60 -3.75 3.65 5.05
C CYS A 60 -4.84 2.65 4.69
N PRO A 61 -4.60 1.84 3.63
CA PRO A 61 -5.54 0.74 3.33
C PRO A 61 -5.68 -0.21 4.51
N ALA A 62 -6.72 -1.03 4.49
CA ALA A 62 -7.05 -1.89 5.62
C ALA A 62 -5.93 -2.83 6.03
N ASP A 63 -5.09 -3.24 5.07
CA ASP A 63 -3.99 -4.18 5.34
C ASP A 63 -2.73 -3.50 5.84
N ALA A 64 -2.75 -2.18 5.97
CA ALA A 64 -1.54 -1.43 6.25
C ALA A 64 -1.68 -0.56 7.48
N VAL A 65 -0.53 -0.18 8.02
CA VAL A 65 -0.46 0.73 9.17
C VAL A 65 0.52 1.84 8.83
N CYS A 66 0.45 2.92 9.60
CA CYS A 66 1.33 4.06 9.39
C CYS A 66 2.61 3.87 10.19
N ALA A 67 3.66 3.40 9.53
CA ALA A 67 4.95 3.19 10.15
C ALA A 67 5.75 4.48 10.15
N GLN A 68 6.69 4.59 11.09
CA GLN A 68 7.52 5.78 11.21
C GLN A 68 8.53 5.91 10.07
N SER A 69 8.83 4.81 9.39
CA SER A 69 9.79 4.80 8.30
C SER A 69 9.45 5.87 7.28
N GLY A 70 10.45 6.62 6.85
CA GLY A 70 10.23 7.68 5.87
C GLY A 70 9.38 8.83 6.34
N GLY A 71 9.21 8.97 7.66
CA GLY A 71 8.42 10.07 8.20
C GLY A 71 6.92 9.82 8.24
N GLY A 72 6.53 8.57 8.08
CA GLY A 72 5.13 8.18 8.06
C GLY A 72 4.77 7.59 6.70
N THR A 73 4.79 6.27 6.60
CA THR A 73 4.56 5.55 5.37
C THR A 73 3.61 4.40 5.63
N CYS A 74 2.64 4.22 4.76
CA CYS A 74 1.76 3.06 4.85
C CYS A 74 2.54 1.81 4.48
N MET A 75 2.62 0.85 5.39
CA MET A 75 3.34 -0.41 5.19
C MET A 75 2.43 -1.56 5.60
N PHE A 76 2.56 -2.67 4.88
CA PHE A 76 1.69 -3.83 5.15
C PHE A 76 1.96 -4.41 6.52
N ALA A 77 0.90 -4.67 7.26
CA ALA A 77 0.98 -5.36 8.55
C ALA A 77 1.09 -6.85 8.32
N CYS A 78 1.95 -7.50 9.10
CA CYS A 78 2.17 -8.94 8.99
C CYS A 78 2.04 -9.60 10.37
N PRO A 79 1.85 -10.89 10.45
CA PRO A 79 1.92 -11.87 9.37
C PRO A 79 0.65 -11.99 8.53
N GLN A 80 -0.36 -11.16 8.79
CA GLN A 80 -1.59 -11.21 8.03
C GLN A 80 -1.32 -11.07 6.54
N PHE A 81 -0.42 -10.14 6.20
CA PHE A 81 0.07 -10.04 4.84
C PHE A 81 1.37 -10.85 4.74
N ASP A 82 1.48 -11.66 3.71
CA ASP A 82 2.69 -12.48 3.52
C ASP A 82 3.76 -11.63 2.86
N CYS A 83 4.78 -11.28 3.62
CA CYS A 83 5.83 -10.39 3.14
C CYS A 83 6.59 -10.96 1.95
N ALA A 84 6.62 -12.29 1.79
CA ALA A 84 7.27 -12.89 0.63
C ALA A 84 6.63 -12.45 -0.68
N ASN A 85 5.38 -12.04 -0.64
CA ASN A 85 4.71 -11.54 -1.84
C ASN A 85 5.30 -10.23 -2.35
N LEU A 86 6.04 -9.53 -1.52
CA LEU A 86 6.68 -8.28 -1.92
C LEU A 86 8.03 -8.50 -2.59
N GLY A 87 8.60 -9.69 -2.45
CA GLY A 87 9.84 -10.03 -3.11
C GLY A 87 10.97 -10.35 -2.16
N VAL A 88 12.15 -10.52 -2.74
CA VAL A 88 13.34 -10.88 -2.00
C VAL A 88 13.75 -9.73 -1.08
N GLY A 89 14.13 -10.08 0.13
CA GLY A 89 14.61 -9.09 1.08
C GLY A 89 13.55 -8.51 2.01
N TRP A 90 12.29 -8.83 1.77
CA TRP A 90 11.21 -8.36 2.63
C TRP A 90 10.96 -9.34 3.76
N HIS A 91 10.88 -8.82 4.98
CA HIS A 91 10.66 -9.62 6.21
C HIS A 91 9.58 -9.00 7.05
N CYS A 92 9.04 -9.80 7.96
CA CYS A 92 8.10 -9.31 8.95
C CYS A 92 8.88 -8.99 10.22
N SER A 93 8.89 -7.74 10.63
CA SER A 93 9.59 -7.33 11.84
C SER A 93 8.91 -6.12 12.49
N ASP A 94 9.26 -5.87 13.74
CA ASP A 94 8.67 -4.76 14.49
C ASP A 94 9.17 -3.43 13.96
N LYS A 95 8.26 -2.48 13.84
CA LYS A 95 8.60 -1.10 13.51
C LYS A 95 7.79 -0.17 14.37
N ASP A 96 8.36 0.97 14.68
CA ASP A 96 7.65 2.02 15.39
C ASP A 96 6.58 2.61 14.48
N LEU A 97 5.44 2.89 15.07
CA LEU A 97 4.36 3.58 14.36
C LEU A 97 4.48 5.07 14.56
N LEU A 98 4.07 5.81 13.54
CA LEU A 98 3.98 7.26 13.70
C LEU A 98 2.88 7.53 14.70
N GLY A 99 3.17 8.34 15.70
CA GLY A 99 2.20 8.60 16.74
C GLY A 99 2.34 7.70 17.95
N GLY A 100 3.23 6.70 17.89
CA GLY A 100 3.53 5.87 19.04
C GLY A 100 3.13 4.43 18.89
N GLY A 101 3.78 3.57 19.66
CA GLY A 101 3.53 2.14 19.60
C GLY A 101 4.34 1.46 18.53
N LYS A 102 4.15 0.15 18.44
CA LYS A 102 4.85 -0.70 17.48
C LYS A 102 3.87 -1.64 16.81
N ALA A 103 4.22 -2.09 15.63
CA ALA A 103 3.50 -3.14 14.95
C ALA A 103 4.48 -3.94 14.11
N GLN A 104 4.09 -5.15 13.76
CA GLN A 104 4.88 -5.96 12.83
C GLN A 104 4.49 -5.59 11.41
N VAL A 105 5.47 -5.21 10.62
CA VAL A 105 5.24 -4.81 9.25
C VAL A 105 6.27 -5.42 8.34
N CYS A 106 5.90 -5.55 7.06
CA CYS A 106 6.83 -6.01 6.04
C CYS A 106 7.79 -4.88 5.71
N ASN A 107 9.08 -5.16 5.84
CA ASN A 107 10.12 -4.18 5.53
C ASN A 107 11.43 -4.91 5.25
N GLY A 108 12.48 -4.15 4.94
CA GLY A 108 13.77 -4.71 4.56
C GLY A 108 14.73 -4.96 5.71
N ASP A 109 14.34 -4.61 6.93
CA ASP A 109 15.24 -4.82 8.08
C ASP A 109 15.10 -6.17 8.74
#